data_f4e8f19edaa2afba8f7e4b3cb02891a6
#
_entry.id   f4e8f19edaa2afba8f7e4b3cb02891a6
#
_cell.length_a   1.000
_cell.length_b   1.000
_cell.length_c   1.000
_cell.angle_alpha   90.00
_cell.angle_beta   90.00
_cell.angle_gamma   90.00
#
_symmetry.space_group_name_H-M   'P 1'
#
loop_
_entity.id
_entity.type
_entity.pdbx_description
1 polymer ?
#
loop_
_entity_poly.entity_id
_entity_poly.type
_entity_poly.pdbx_seq_one_letter_code
_entity_poly.pdbx_strand_id
1 'polypeptide(L)'
;MAKINFTITKAKKEQICVKVLVSGPSGSGKSYSALRLATGIAGRVGEGTKIGYIGTEGMRDKLYANEFDYDLISLEEYSPDYYIAAIDAFLDAGYKVIIIDSMTHLWNWVQDQVQLQTKGDNTFQAWGKYKKENKKIIEKILLAPAHIIVTARGKDEYVLEANSRGKMAPRKVGVGAQQDKDIEYEYMVTWMIDQDTHLAEAVKDNTHIFEGKIQVLDEKSGEALYDWANDGDPVKSPAQR
;
A
#
# COMPACT_ATOMS: atom_id res chain seq x y z
N MET A 1 -28.31 -10.37 -29.29
CA MET A 1 -27.49 -9.86 -28.17
C MET A 1 -28.29 -9.97 -26.89
N ALA A 2 -27.72 -10.57 -25.83
CA ALA A 2 -28.42 -10.66 -24.55
C ALA A 2 -28.60 -9.23 -23.99
N LYS A 3 -29.82 -8.92 -23.53
CA LYS A 3 -30.13 -7.61 -22.92
C LYS A 3 -29.42 -7.53 -21.55
N ILE A 4 -28.49 -6.61 -21.40
CA ILE A 4 -27.85 -6.36 -20.10
C ILE A 4 -28.86 -5.58 -19.24
N ASN A 5 -29.21 -6.12 -18.09
CA ASN A 5 -30.12 -5.47 -17.13
C ASN A 5 -29.31 -4.88 -15.98
N PHE A 6 -29.58 -3.62 -15.64
CA PHE A 6 -29.00 -2.94 -14.50
C PHE A 6 -30.06 -2.65 -13.43
N THR A 7 -29.71 -2.86 -12.17
CA THR A 7 -30.54 -2.46 -11.04
C THR A 7 -29.99 -1.15 -10.47
N ILE A 8 -30.85 -0.13 -10.39
CA ILE A 8 -30.49 1.16 -9.79
C ILE A 8 -30.90 1.13 -8.32
N THR A 9 -29.93 1.34 -7.43
CA THR A 9 -30.16 1.39 -5.97
C THR A 9 -29.62 2.71 -5.41
N LYS A 10 -30.20 3.18 -4.29
CA LYS A 10 -29.65 4.31 -3.56
C LYS A 10 -28.34 3.88 -2.88
N ALA A 11 -27.27 4.63 -3.13
CA ALA A 11 -25.98 4.39 -2.49
C ALA A 11 -26.09 4.57 -0.98
N LYS A 12 -25.45 3.68 -0.22
CA LYS A 12 -25.28 3.74 1.23
C LYS A 12 -23.83 3.47 1.55
N LYS A 13 -23.32 4.06 2.61
CA LYS A 13 -22.00 3.73 3.14
C LYS A 13 -22.04 2.32 3.73
N GLU A 14 -21.21 1.44 3.24
CA GLU A 14 -21.01 0.09 3.79
C GLU A 14 -19.66 0.03 4.49
N GLN A 15 -19.51 -0.90 5.44
CA GLN A 15 -18.24 -1.19 6.08
C GLN A 15 -17.23 -1.69 5.05
N ILE A 16 -16.00 -1.22 5.15
CA ILE A 16 -14.91 -1.59 4.22
C ILE A 16 -13.64 -1.90 5.00
N CYS A 17 -12.74 -2.66 4.38
CA CYS A 17 -11.41 -2.87 4.93
C CYS A 17 -10.49 -1.70 4.57
N VAL A 18 -9.72 -1.21 5.53
CA VAL A 18 -8.70 -0.16 5.35
C VAL A 18 -7.63 -0.65 4.36
N LYS A 19 -7.29 0.19 3.37
CA LYS A 19 -6.21 -0.02 2.41
C LYS A 19 -5.42 1.28 2.32
N VAL A 20 -4.20 1.28 2.83
CA VAL A 20 -3.38 2.50 2.92
C VAL A 20 -1.96 2.26 2.46
N LEU A 21 -1.33 3.31 1.96
CA LEU A 21 0.06 3.33 1.55
C LEU A 21 0.86 4.31 2.41
N VAL A 22 1.99 3.84 2.93
CA VAL A 22 2.95 4.65 3.68
C VAL A 22 4.26 4.68 2.88
N SER A 23 4.63 5.84 2.38
CA SER A 23 5.85 6.04 1.61
C SER A 23 6.81 6.99 2.28
N GLY A 24 8.07 6.97 1.87
CA GLY A 24 9.11 7.85 2.38
C GLY A 24 10.52 7.33 2.13
N PRO A 25 11.54 8.16 2.30
CA PRO A 25 12.95 7.77 2.14
C PRO A 25 13.37 6.65 3.08
N SER A 26 14.55 6.07 2.84
CA SER A 26 15.14 5.11 3.78
C SER A 26 15.38 5.77 5.14
N GLY A 27 15.03 5.08 6.23
CA GLY A 27 15.17 5.63 7.58
C GLY A 27 14.05 6.58 8.03
N SER A 28 13.03 6.86 7.21
CA SER A 28 11.92 7.76 7.60
C SER A 28 10.93 7.15 8.61
N GLY A 29 11.06 5.86 8.98
CA GLY A 29 10.19 5.23 9.97
C GLY A 29 8.95 4.51 9.39
N LYS A 30 8.91 4.20 8.08
CA LYS A 30 7.77 3.54 7.42
C LYS A 30 7.31 2.25 8.09
N SER A 31 8.24 1.32 8.30
CA SER A 31 7.95 0.00 8.91
C SER A 31 7.41 0.16 10.32
N TYR A 32 8.02 1.05 11.11
CA TYR A 32 7.59 1.34 12.47
C TYR A 32 6.18 1.99 12.50
N SER A 33 5.94 2.94 11.62
CA SER A 33 4.62 3.58 11.46
C SER A 33 3.55 2.58 10.98
N ALA A 34 3.90 1.67 10.06
CA ALA A 34 2.99 0.63 9.59
C ALA A 34 2.59 -0.33 10.74
N LEU A 35 3.53 -0.71 11.59
CA LEU A 35 3.27 -1.54 12.78
C LEU A 35 2.37 -0.83 13.78
N ARG A 36 2.59 0.46 14.05
CA ARG A 36 1.74 1.26 14.93
C ARG A 36 0.30 1.40 14.40
N LEU A 37 0.15 1.72 13.10
CA LEU A 37 -1.16 1.75 12.43
C LEU A 37 -1.87 0.39 12.54
N ALA A 38 -1.14 -0.71 12.25
CA ALA A 38 -1.68 -2.05 12.33
C ALA A 38 -2.13 -2.41 13.74
N THR A 39 -1.36 -2.04 14.76
CA THR A 39 -1.70 -2.25 16.17
C THR A 39 -3.00 -1.51 16.53
N GLY A 40 -3.15 -0.26 16.11
CA GLY A 40 -4.39 0.50 16.34
C GLY A 40 -5.59 -0.13 15.64
N ILE A 41 -5.44 -0.55 14.38
CA ILE A 41 -6.51 -1.24 13.64
C ILE A 41 -6.85 -2.58 14.33
N ALA A 42 -5.85 -3.40 14.70
CA ALA A 42 -6.06 -4.69 15.32
C ALA A 42 -6.81 -4.57 16.65
N GLY A 43 -6.48 -3.56 17.47
CA GLY A 43 -7.19 -3.27 18.71
C GLY A 43 -8.68 -2.96 18.51
N ARG A 44 -9.03 -2.32 17.38
CA ARG A 44 -10.43 -2.02 17.01
C ARG A 44 -11.16 -3.22 16.41
N VAL A 45 -10.47 -4.09 15.67
CA VAL A 45 -11.05 -5.34 15.15
C VAL A 45 -11.51 -6.26 16.28
N GLY A 46 -10.72 -6.35 17.35
CA GLY A 46 -11.08 -7.11 18.55
C GLY A 46 -9.88 -7.68 19.29
N GLU A 47 -10.07 -8.04 20.55
CA GLU A 47 -9.05 -8.64 21.39
C GLU A 47 -8.48 -9.91 20.75
N GLY A 48 -7.16 -10.06 20.79
CA GLY A 48 -6.44 -11.21 20.20
C GLY A 48 -6.32 -11.18 18.67
N THR A 49 -6.67 -10.07 18.01
CA THR A 49 -6.47 -9.92 16.58
C THR A 49 -4.98 -9.94 16.25
N LYS A 50 -4.58 -10.92 15.43
CA LYS A 50 -3.20 -11.08 14.98
C LYS A 50 -2.89 -10.17 13.79
N ILE A 51 -1.64 -9.70 13.75
CA ILE A 51 -1.09 -8.92 12.63
C ILE A 51 -0.19 -9.84 11.80
N GLY A 52 -0.49 -9.96 10.51
CA GLY A 52 0.39 -10.62 9.54
C GLY A 52 1.36 -9.60 8.93
N TYR A 53 2.62 -9.96 8.81
CA TYR A 53 3.66 -9.12 8.23
C TYR A 53 4.33 -9.85 7.06
N ILE A 54 4.18 -9.33 5.85
CA ILE A 54 4.88 -9.79 4.65
C ILE A 54 6.12 -8.94 4.49
N GLY A 55 7.27 -9.49 4.84
CA GLY A 55 8.56 -8.83 4.83
C GLY A 55 9.36 -9.11 3.57
N THR A 56 10.10 -8.11 3.09
CA THR A 56 10.96 -8.21 1.92
C THR A 56 12.38 -7.68 2.19
N GLU A 57 12.65 -7.27 3.42
CA GLU A 57 13.93 -6.70 3.83
C GLU A 57 14.83 -7.72 4.59
N GLY A 58 14.41 -8.99 4.64
CA GLY A 58 15.15 -10.10 5.24
C GLY A 58 15.31 -9.95 6.75
N MET A 59 16.55 -9.84 7.25
CA MET A 59 16.79 -9.71 8.70
C MET A 59 16.12 -8.48 9.34
N ARG A 60 15.87 -7.44 8.55
CA ARG A 60 15.24 -6.21 9.04
C ARG A 60 13.76 -6.39 9.38
N ASP A 61 13.09 -7.39 8.79
CA ASP A 61 11.68 -7.69 9.04
C ASP A 61 11.41 -8.06 10.50
N LYS A 62 12.46 -8.36 11.29
CA LYS A 62 12.39 -8.78 12.69
C LYS A 62 12.84 -7.71 13.69
N LEU A 63 13.26 -6.53 13.23
CA LEU A 63 13.86 -5.51 14.08
C LEU A 63 12.94 -5.07 15.23
N TYR A 64 11.64 -5.08 15.01
CA TYR A 64 10.64 -4.58 15.95
C TYR A 64 9.85 -5.70 16.66
N ALA A 65 10.29 -6.96 16.55
CA ALA A 65 9.58 -8.11 17.13
C ALA A 65 9.54 -8.13 18.65
N ASN A 66 10.37 -7.34 19.32
CA ASN A 66 10.31 -7.17 20.79
C ASN A 66 9.35 -6.06 21.23
N GLU A 67 8.90 -5.21 20.30
CA GLU A 67 8.02 -4.07 20.57
C GLU A 67 6.58 -4.32 20.09
N PHE A 68 6.43 -5.10 19.02
CA PHE A 68 5.15 -5.40 18.39
C PHE A 68 4.94 -6.90 18.25
N ASP A 69 3.70 -7.34 18.44
CA ASP A 69 3.30 -8.74 18.22
C ASP A 69 2.78 -8.92 16.79
N TYR A 70 3.54 -9.61 15.94
CA TYR A 70 3.17 -9.92 14.56
C TYR A 70 3.75 -11.25 14.10
N ASP A 71 3.03 -11.93 13.23
CA ASP A 71 3.50 -13.16 12.58
C ASP A 71 4.08 -12.81 11.20
N LEU A 72 5.24 -13.38 10.86
CA LEU A 72 6.07 -12.99 9.73
C LEU A 72 6.08 -14.03 8.62
N ILE A 73 5.86 -13.60 7.38
CA ILE A 73 6.26 -14.28 6.15
C ILE A 73 7.36 -13.44 5.50
N SER A 74 8.61 -13.93 5.48
CA SER A 74 9.71 -13.30 4.74
C SER A 74 9.74 -13.83 3.31
N LEU A 75 9.64 -12.95 2.32
CA LEU A 75 9.74 -13.31 0.91
C LEU A 75 11.20 -13.39 0.48
N GLU A 76 11.56 -14.50 -0.18
CA GLU A 76 12.87 -14.69 -0.81
C GLU A 76 12.84 -14.33 -2.31
N GLU A 77 11.65 -14.29 -2.89
CA GLU A 77 11.39 -13.89 -4.28
C GLU A 77 10.28 -12.83 -4.33
N TYR A 78 10.42 -11.87 -5.26
CA TYR A 78 9.61 -10.67 -5.28
C TYR A 78 8.66 -10.58 -6.49
N SER A 79 8.35 -11.74 -7.11
CA SER A 79 7.33 -11.78 -8.17
C SER A 79 5.92 -11.58 -7.59
N PRO A 80 4.96 -11.09 -8.39
CA PRO A 80 3.56 -10.91 -7.96
C PRO A 80 2.96 -12.16 -7.33
N ASP A 81 3.29 -13.35 -7.83
CA ASP A 81 2.74 -14.61 -7.36
C ASP A 81 3.15 -14.90 -5.90
N TYR A 82 4.36 -14.54 -5.49
CA TYR A 82 4.81 -14.70 -4.10
C TYR A 82 4.08 -13.78 -3.14
N TYR A 83 3.84 -12.52 -3.52
CA TYR A 83 3.05 -11.59 -2.72
C TYR A 83 1.59 -12.07 -2.59
N ILE A 84 0.99 -12.52 -3.71
CA ILE A 84 -0.39 -13.05 -3.71
C ILE A 84 -0.48 -14.25 -2.80
N ALA A 85 0.44 -15.22 -2.92
CA ALA A 85 0.46 -16.42 -2.09
C ALA A 85 0.63 -16.10 -0.59
N ALA A 86 1.48 -15.11 -0.24
CA ALA A 86 1.65 -14.68 1.15
C ALA A 86 0.38 -14.01 1.71
N ILE A 87 -0.30 -13.17 0.91
CA ILE A 87 -1.59 -12.60 1.29
C ILE A 87 -2.63 -13.70 1.51
N ASP A 88 -2.72 -14.68 0.59
CA ASP A 88 -3.65 -15.79 0.70
C ASP A 88 -3.38 -16.64 1.94
N ALA A 89 -2.12 -16.93 2.24
CA ALA A 89 -1.73 -17.69 3.43
C ALA A 89 -2.22 -17.01 4.72
N PHE A 90 -2.08 -15.69 4.84
CA PHE A 90 -2.61 -14.96 5.99
C PHE A 90 -4.14 -14.92 6.01
N LEU A 91 -4.80 -14.74 4.86
CA LEU A 91 -6.27 -14.75 4.77
C LEU A 91 -6.84 -16.11 5.16
N ASP A 92 -6.26 -17.20 4.67
CA ASP A 92 -6.67 -18.57 4.96
C ASP A 92 -6.46 -18.92 6.45
N ALA A 93 -5.43 -18.35 7.08
CA ALA A 93 -5.17 -18.45 8.51
C ALA A 93 -6.05 -17.50 9.35
N GLY A 94 -6.94 -16.71 8.73
CA GLY A 94 -7.93 -15.88 9.40
C GLY A 94 -7.44 -14.48 9.83
N TYR A 95 -6.27 -14.05 9.38
CA TYR A 95 -5.73 -12.71 9.69
C TYR A 95 -6.62 -11.62 9.10
N LYS A 96 -6.87 -10.58 9.91
CA LYS A 96 -7.70 -9.42 9.52
C LYS A 96 -6.90 -8.15 9.32
N VAL A 97 -5.63 -8.15 9.73
CA VAL A 97 -4.70 -7.02 9.56
C VAL A 97 -3.41 -7.56 8.98
N ILE A 98 -2.98 -7.02 7.85
CA ILE A 98 -1.80 -7.45 7.11
C ILE A 98 -0.95 -6.22 6.76
N ILE A 99 0.35 -6.33 6.96
CA ILE A 99 1.35 -5.35 6.51
C ILE A 99 2.12 -5.95 5.34
N ILE A 100 2.42 -5.15 4.32
CA ILE A 100 3.32 -5.51 3.21
C ILE A 100 4.48 -4.50 3.21
N ASP A 101 5.64 -4.94 3.63
CA ASP A 101 6.85 -4.11 3.73
C ASP A 101 8.03 -4.74 2.97
N SER A 102 8.29 -4.33 1.72
CA SER A 102 7.65 -3.25 0.99
C SER A 102 7.29 -3.68 -0.45
N MET A 103 6.42 -2.90 -1.08
CA MET A 103 6.08 -3.08 -2.51
C MET A 103 7.20 -2.59 -3.45
N THR A 104 8.25 -1.96 -2.94
CA THR A 104 9.37 -1.49 -3.74
C THR A 104 10.14 -2.62 -4.41
N HIS A 105 10.32 -3.77 -3.71
CA HIS A 105 11.03 -4.92 -4.28
C HIS A 105 10.23 -5.56 -5.43
N LEU A 106 8.90 -5.60 -5.33
CA LEU A 106 8.04 -5.99 -6.44
C LEU A 106 8.25 -5.09 -7.66
N TRP A 107 8.30 -3.77 -7.45
CA TRP A 107 8.50 -2.82 -8.56
C TRP A 107 9.88 -2.97 -9.20
N ASN A 108 10.92 -3.19 -8.41
CA ASN A 108 12.25 -3.49 -8.91
C ASN A 108 12.22 -4.79 -9.75
N TRP A 109 11.55 -5.83 -9.26
CA TRP A 109 11.36 -7.08 -10.03
C TRP A 109 10.67 -6.80 -11.38
N VAL A 110 9.61 -5.99 -11.42
CA VAL A 110 8.94 -5.58 -12.66
C VAL A 110 9.92 -4.90 -13.62
N GLN A 111 10.72 -3.96 -13.12
CA GLN A 111 11.72 -3.24 -13.92
C GLN A 111 12.80 -4.19 -14.47
N ASP A 112 13.29 -5.11 -13.64
CA ASP A 112 14.29 -6.11 -14.04
C ASP A 112 13.73 -7.05 -15.12
N GLN A 113 12.49 -7.51 -14.99
CA GLN A 113 11.84 -8.35 -16.00
C GLN A 113 11.67 -7.61 -17.33
N VAL A 114 11.28 -6.34 -17.29
CA VAL A 114 11.21 -5.50 -18.49
C VAL A 114 12.58 -5.41 -19.13
N GLN A 115 13.64 -5.13 -18.37
CA GLN A 115 15.00 -4.99 -18.86
C GLN A 115 15.53 -6.30 -19.46
N LEU A 116 15.25 -7.45 -18.86
CA LEU A 116 15.66 -8.77 -19.36
C LEU A 116 14.99 -9.11 -20.69
N GLN A 117 13.75 -8.71 -20.91
CA GLN A 117 13.02 -8.98 -22.16
C GLN A 117 13.34 -8.00 -23.29
N THR A 118 13.95 -6.86 -23.00
CA THR A 118 14.26 -5.81 -23.99
C THR A 118 15.60 -5.96 -24.69
N LYS A 119 16.14 -7.17 -24.78
CA LYS A 119 17.28 -7.48 -25.68
C LYS A 119 16.83 -7.38 -27.14
N GLY A 120 16.39 -6.20 -27.58
CA GLY A 120 15.82 -5.89 -28.89
C GLY A 120 14.64 -4.91 -28.78
N ASP A 121 14.19 -4.35 -29.88
CA ASP A 121 13.33 -3.15 -29.99
C ASP A 121 11.92 -3.14 -29.35
N ASN A 122 11.57 -4.05 -28.44
CA ASN A 122 10.20 -4.23 -27.95
C ASN A 122 9.96 -3.84 -26.47
N THR A 123 10.61 -2.77 -26.00
CA THR A 123 10.45 -2.24 -24.63
C THR A 123 8.98 -1.97 -24.26
N PHE A 124 8.18 -1.45 -25.20
CA PHE A 124 6.78 -1.12 -24.96
C PHE A 124 5.91 -2.35 -24.65
N GLN A 125 6.12 -3.46 -25.37
CA GLN A 125 5.37 -4.70 -25.14
C GLN A 125 5.74 -5.34 -23.79
N ALA A 126 7.02 -5.31 -23.42
CA ALA A 126 7.49 -5.81 -22.13
C ALA A 126 6.84 -5.00 -20.98
N TRP A 127 6.84 -3.68 -21.06
CA TRP A 127 6.13 -2.83 -20.09
C TRP A 127 4.64 -3.17 -20.00
N GLY A 128 3.95 -3.33 -21.13
CA GLY A 128 2.53 -3.69 -21.17
C GLY A 128 2.23 -5.02 -20.46
N LYS A 129 3.13 -6.02 -20.60
CA LYS A 129 3.01 -7.32 -19.92
C LYS A 129 3.19 -7.17 -18.40
N TYR A 130 4.32 -6.60 -17.95
CA TYR A 130 4.67 -6.58 -16.53
C TYR A 130 3.88 -5.56 -15.71
N LYS A 131 3.36 -4.50 -16.32
CA LYS A 131 2.35 -3.64 -15.69
C LYS A 131 1.05 -4.39 -15.38
N LYS A 132 0.63 -5.32 -16.25
CA LYS A 132 -0.52 -6.18 -15.96
C LYS A 132 -0.27 -7.10 -14.77
N GLU A 133 0.95 -7.65 -14.65
CA GLU A 133 1.31 -8.47 -13.49
C GLU A 133 1.33 -7.64 -12.19
N ASN A 134 1.89 -6.42 -12.23
CA ASN A 134 1.83 -5.49 -11.10
C ASN A 134 0.37 -5.14 -10.71
N LYS A 135 -0.50 -4.98 -11.70
CA LYS A 135 -1.92 -4.69 -11.45
C LYS A 135 -2.64 -5.82 -10.73
N LYS A 136 -2.32 -7.08 -10.99
CA LYS A 136 -2.92 -8.24 -10.30
C LYS A 136 -2.72 -8.19 -8.79
N ILE A 137 -1.52 -7.85 -8.32
CA ILE A 137 -1.27 -7.75 -6.87
C ILE A 137 -1.99 -6.55 -6.25
N ILE A 138 -2.05 -5.42 -6.96
CA ILE A 138 -2.80 -4.25 -6.48
C ILE A 138 -4.29 -4.62 -6.35
N GLU A 139 -4.88 -5.24 -7.36
CA GLU A 139 -6.26 -5.73 -7.30
C GLU A 139 -6.46 -6.73 -6.15
N LYS A 140 -5.50 -7.65 -5.93
CA LYS A 140 -5.54 -8.59 -4.81
C LYS A 140 -5.56 -7.87 -3.46
N ILE A 141 -4.71 -6.86 -3.28
CA ILE A 141 -4.68 -6.03 -2.06
C ILE A 141 -6.04 -5.34 -1.85
N LEU A 142 -6.55 -4.68 -2.89
CA LEU A 142 -7.78 -3.89 -2.81
C LEU A 142 -9.01 -4.75 -2.50
N LEU A 143 -9.09 -5.95 -3.08
CA LEU A 143 -10.23 -6.85 -2.92
C LEU A 143 -10.11 -7.78 -1.69
N ALA A 144 -8.96 -7.87 -1.05
CA ALA A 144 -8.76 -8.73 0.12
C ALA A 144 -9.69 -8.34 1.28
N PRO A 145 -10.35 -9.32 1.94
CA PRO A 145 -11.24 -9.07 3.08
C PRO A 145 -10.46 -8.86 4.41
N ALA A 146 -9.41 -8.07 4.36
CA ALA A 146 -8.55 -7.71 5.48
C ALA A 146 -8.10 -6.25 5.37
N HIS A 147 -7.78 -5.60 6.46
CA HIS A 147 -7.12 -4.30 6.49
C HIS A 147 -5.68 -4.49 6.04
N ILE A 148 -5.22 -3.75 5.04
CA ILE A 148 -3.85 -3.89 4.52
C ILE A 148 -3.14 -2.54 4.53
N ILE A 149 -1.97 -2.54 5.15
CA ILE A 149 -1.06 -1.42 5.19
C ILE A 149 0.13 -1.78 4.31
N VAL A 150 0.40 -0.94 3.34
CA VAL A 150 1.50 -1.16 2.38
C VAL A 150 2.55 -0.11 2.60
N THR A 151 3.83 -0.49 2.54
CA THR A 151 4.92 0.48 2.50
C THR A 151 5.59 0.52 1.13
N ALA A 152 6.14 1.67 0.78
CA ALA A 152 7.00 1.84 -0.37
C ALA A 152 8.14 2.83 -0.07
N ARG A 153 9.31 2.65 -0.69
CA ARG A 153 10.39 3.63 -0.60
C ARG A 153 10.00 4.90 -1.35
N GLY A 154 10.32 6.05 -0.79
CA GLY A 154 10.20 7.32 -1.45
C GLY A 154 11.32 7.51 -2.47
N LYS A 155 10.98 8.08 -3.62
CA LYS A 155 11.91 8.46 -4.67
C LYS A 155 11.73 9.93 -4.99
N ASP A 156 12.84 10.65 -5.11
CA ASP A 156 12.82 12.05 -5.55
C ASP A 156 12.20 12.18 -6.93
N GLU A 157 11.24 13.08 -7.05
CA GLU A 157 10.62 13.44 -8.31
C GLU A 157 11.25 14.70 -8.86
N TYR A 158 11.56 14.67 -10.16
CA TYR A 158 12.17 15.76 -10.89
C TYR A 158 11.35 16.14 -12.12
N VAL A 159 11.21 17.44 -12.36
CA VAL A 159 10.74 17.98 -13.63
C VAL A 159 11.90 18.64 -14.37
N LEU A 160 11.86 18.57 -15.69
CA LEU A 160 12.78 19.32 -16.52
C LEU A 160 12.25 20.75 -16.68
N GLU A 161 12.98 21.72 -16.18
CA GLU A 161 12.63 23.13 -16.24
C GLU A 161 13.79 23.93 -16.82
N ALA A 162 13.48 24.96 -17.60
CA ALA A 162 14.49 25.85 -18.14
C ALA A 162 15.12 26.65 -17.00
N ASN A 163 16.44 26.52 -16.81
CA ASN A 163 17.17 27.34 -15.86
C ASN A 163 17.32 28.80 -16.37
N SER A 164 17.88 29.67 -15.56
CA SER A 164 18.13 31.09 -15.88
C SER A 164 18.95 31.33 -17.17
N ARG A 165 19.58 30.30 -17.72
CA ARG A 165 20.35 30.32 -18.96
C ARG A 165 19.62 29.67 -20.15
N GLY A 166 18.32 29.36 -19.99
CA GLY A 166 17.49 28.70 -21.02
C GLY A 166 17.81 27.22 -21.28
N LYS A 167 18.67 26.58 -20.47
CA LYS A 167 18.96 25.13 -20.60
C LYS A 167 18.02 24.33 -19.71
N MET A 168 17.46 23.26 -20.26
CA MET A 168 16.66 22.30 -19.48
C MET A 168 17.54 21.63 -18.40
N ALA A 169 17.14 21.75 -17.16
CA ALA A 169 17.80 21.16 -16.00
C ALA A 169 16.76 20.46 -15.11
N PRO A 170 17.10 19.31 -14.49
CA PRO A 170 16.19 18.67 -13.55
C PRO A 170 16.04 19.53 -12.29
N ARG A 171 14.79 19.82 -11.93
CA ARG A 171 14.42 20.45 -10.65
C ARG A 171 13.62 19.47 -9.83
N LYS A 172 14.05 19.21 -8.59
CA LYS A 172 13.27 18.38 -7.64
C LYS A 172 11.96 19.08 -7.32
N VAL A 173 10.85 18.38 -7.48
CA VAL A 173 9.49 18.89 -7.23
C VAL A 173 8.81 18.22 -6.07
N GLY A 174 9.30 17.06 -5.65
CA GLY A 174 8.72 16.31 -4.55
C GLY A 174 9.41 14.99 -4.31
N VAL A 175 8.76 14.17 -3.52
CA VAL A 175 9.10 12.76 -3.29
C VAL A 175 7.82 11.97 -3.52
N GLY A 176 7.86 10.99 -4.43
CA GLY A 176 6.75 10.06 -4.69
C GLY A 176 7.12 8.63 -4.32
N ALA A 177 6.17 7.72 -4.28
CA ALA A 177 6.43 6.32 -4.03
C ALA A 177 7.27 5.70 -5.18
N GLN A 178 8.29 4.91 -4.84
CA GLN A 178 9.04 4.11 -5.82
C GLN A 178 8.19 2.94 -6.28
N GLN A 179 7.24 3.21 -7.17
CA GLN A 179 6.24 2.29 -7.69
C GLN A 179 5.70 2.82 -9.03
N ASP A 180 4.70 2.15 -9.63
CA ASP A 180 3.95 2.73 -10.76
C ASP A 180 3.34 4.07 -10.34
N LYS A 181 3.36 5.05 -11.23
CA LYS A 181 2.92 6.44 -10.93
C LYS A 181 1.50 6.53 -10.40
N ASP A 182 0.65 5.57 -10.77
CA ASP A 182 -0.76 5.60 -10.41
C ASP A 182 -1.05 4.89 -9.09
N ILE A 183 -0.05 4.29 -8.44
CA ILE A 183 -0.28 3.48 -7.22
C ILE A 183 -0.90 4.29 -6.08
N GLU A 184 -0.53 5.56 -5.96
CA GLU A 184 -1.02 6.43 -4.90
C GLU A 184 -2.54 6.65 -4.98
N TYR A 185 -3.12 6.56 -6.19
CA TYR A 185 -4.56 6.73 -6.42
C TYR A 185 -5.38 5.51 -6.02
N GLU A 186 -4.76 4.35 -5.87
CA GLU A 186 -5.47 3.10 -5.57
C GLU A 186 -5.81 2.95 -4.08
N TYR A 187 -5.07 3.61 -3.17
CA TYR A 187 -5.28 3.52 -1.73
C TYR A 187 -6.22 4.59 -1.20
N MET A 188 -6.87 4.31 -0.05
CA MET A 188 -7.79 5.24 0.61
C MET A 188 -7.05 6.46 1.16
N VAL A 189 -5.92 6.21 1.79
CA VAL A 189 -5.01 7.24 2.28
C VAL A 189 -3.60 6.86 1.85
N THR A 190 -2.86 7.84 1.36
CA THR A 190 -1.44 7.70 1.04
C THR A 190 -0.68 8.76 1.82
N TRP A 191 0.30 8.32 2.60
CA TRP A 191 1.19 9.20 3.35
C TRP A 191 2.59 9.22 2.78
N MET A 192 3.20 10.40 2.86
CA MET A 192 4.63 10.61 2.72
C MET A 192 5.21 10.94 4.10
N ILE A 193 6.19 10.17 4.55
CA ILE A 193 6.92 10.42 5.80
C ILE A 193 8.23 11.13 5.48
N ASP A 194 8.45 12.25 6.13
CA ASP A 194 9.70 13.00 6.05
C ASP A 194 10.82 12.28 6.80
N GLN A 195 12.05 12.31 6.23
CA GLN A 195 13.19 11.55 6.75
C GLN A 195 13.72 12.09 8.08
N ASP A 196 13.76 13.40 8.22
CA ASP A 196 14.42 14.04 9.34
C ASP A 196 13.51 14.20 10.55
N THR A 197 12.23 14.51 10.30
CA THR A 197 11.25 14.76 11.35
C THR A 197 10.41 13.55 11.71
N HIS A 198 10.37 12.52 10.84
CA HIS A 198 9.48 11.36 10.93
C HIS A 198 7.98 11.70 10.95
N LEU A 199 7.65 12.92 10.53
CA LEU A 199 6.28 13.36 10.41
C LEU A 199 5.71 12.94 9.05
N ALA A 200 4.46 12.54 9.04
CA ALA A 200 3.73 12.12 7.87
C ALA A 200 2.73 13.21 7.44
N GLU A 201 2.66 13.45 6.15
CA GLU A 201 1.64 14.24 5.50
C GLU A 201 0.83 13.34 4.56
N ALA A 202 -0.50 13.46 4.60
CA ALA A 202 -1.36 12.75 3.66
C ALA A 202 -1.33 13.46 2.31
N VAL A 203 -0.69 12.81 1.31
CA VAL A 203 -0.68 13.30 -0.08
C VAL A 203 -1.97 12.96 -0.81
N LYS A 204 -2.72 11.99 -0.29
CA LYS A 204 -4.08 11.65 -0.68
C LYS A 204 -4.85 11.17 0.56
N ASP A 205 -6.06 11.67 0.75
CA ASP A 205 -6.94 11.24 1.85
C ASP A 205 -8.41 11.29 1.43
N ASN A 206 -8.97 10.11 1.12
CA ASN A 206 -10.40 9.98 0.82
C ASN A 206 -11.27 9.98 2.08
N THR A 207 -10.66 9.95 3.26
CA THR A 207 -11.36 9.93 4.55
C THR A 207 -11.61 11.33 5.11
N HIS A 208 -10.83 12.31 4.66
CA HIS A 208 -10.76 13.68 5.18
C HIS A 208 -10.34 13.77 6.67
N ILE A 209 -9.86 12.67 7.26
CA ILE A 209 -9.42 12.65 8.68
C ILE A 209 -8.07 13.32 8.83
N PHE A 210 -7.18 13.14 7.86
CA PHE A 210 -5.77 13.53 7.91
C PHE A 210 -5.46 14.74 7.02
N GLU A 211 -6.46 15.27 6.31
CA GLU A 211 -6.29 16.40 5.40
C GLU A 211 -5.72 17.62 6.12
N GLY A 212 -4.62 18.16 5.58
CA GLY A 212 -3.91 19.32 6.16
C GLY A 212 -3.19 19.06 7.48
N LYS A 213 -3.05 17.81 7.93
CA LYS A 213 -2.34 17.45 9.14
C LYS A 213 -0.95 16.91 8.84
N ILE A 214 0.02 17.37 9.62
CA ILE A 214 1.39 16.84 9.64
C ILE A 214 1.60 16.23 11.02
N GLN A 215 1.78 14.91 11.10
CA GLN A 215 1.80 14.20 12.37
C GLN A 215 2.62 12.91 12.31
N VAL A 216 2.98 12.38 13.47
CA VAL A 216 3.48 11.02 13.58
C VAL A 216 2.32 10.06 13.39
N LEU A 217 2.50 9.01 12.55
CA LEU A 217 1.53 7.94 12.42
C LEU A 217 1.65 7.00 13.63
N ASP A 218 0.54 6.85 14.36
CA ASP A 218 0.47 6.11 15.60
C ASP A 218 -0.76 5.18 15.66
N GLU A 219 -0.94 4.51 16.79
CA GLU A 219 -2.07 3.61 17.03
C GLU A 219 -3.41 4.35 16.90
N LYS A 220 -3.48 5.62 17.38
CA LYS A 220 -4.69 6.44 17.26
C LYS A 220 -5.03 6.75 15.80
N SER A 221 -4.02 6.92 14.95
CA SER A 221 -4.21 7.06 13.52
C SER A 221 -4.82 5.80 12.90
N GLY A 222 -4.36 4.61 13.34
CA GLY A 222 -4.93 3.32 12.96
C GLY A 222 -6.37 3.13 13.42
N GLU A 223 -6.65 3.48 14.69
CA GLU A 223 -8.00 3.46 15.26
C GLU A 223 -8.96 4.35 14.48
N ALA A 224 -8.55 5.58 14.16
CA ALA A 224 -9.36 6.54 13.41
C ALA A 224 -9.69 6.04 12.00
N LEU A 225 -8.73 5.39 11.32
CA LEU A 225 -8.96 4.75 10.03
C LEU A 225 -10.00 3.62 10.12
N TYR A 226 -9.86 2.76 11.13
CA TYR A 226 -10.81 1.67 11.35
C TYR A 226 -12.20 2.21 11.63
N ASP A 227 -12.32 3.16 12.56
CA ASP A 227 -13.61 3.74 12.94
C ASP A 227 -14.30 4.37 11.73
N TRP A 228 -13.57 5.11 10.89
CA TRP A 228 -14.11 5.68 9.65
C TRP A 228 -14.53 4.59 8.64
N ALA A 229 -13.74 3.54 8.48
CA ALA A 229 -14.02 2.45 7.54
C ALA A 229 -15.23 1.61 7.97
N ASN A 230 -15.52 1.56 9.27
CA ASN A 230 -16.61 0.79 9.84
C ASN A 230 -17.83 1.63 10.26
N ASP A 231 -17.82 2.94 10.02
CA ASP A 231 -18.96 3.85 10.18
C ASP A 231 -19.93 3.70 8.99
N GLY A 232 -20.54 2.53 8.84
CA GLY A 232 -21.46 2.21 7.76
C GLY A 232 -22.25 0.95 8.04
N ASP A 233 -23.21 0.64 7.14
CA ASP A 233 -24.00 -0.60 7.23
C ASP A 233 -23.08 -1.81 7.08
N PRO A 234 -23.26 -2.89 7.84
CA PRO A 234 -22.54 -4.14 7.66
C PRO A 234 -22.71 -4.68 6.22
N VAL A 235 -21.62 -5.14 5.61
CA VAL A 235 -21.68 -5.77 4.28
C VAL A 235 -22.48 -7.05 4.38
N LYS A 236 -23.60 -7.15 3.63
CA LYS A 236 -24.38 -8.38 3.53
C LYS A 236 -23.55 -9.48 2.87
N SER A 237 -23.51 -10.65 3.50
CA SER A 237 -22.86 -11.82 2.89
C SER A 237 -23.50 -12.17 1.53
N PRO A 238 -22.75 -12.83 0.61
CA PRO A 238 -23.31 -13.25 -0.69
C PRO A 238 -24.59 -14.08 -0.58
N ALA A 239 -24.78 -14.80 0.54
CA ALA A 239 -26.00 -15.57 0.82
C ALA A 239 -27.20 -14.69 1.24
N GLN A 240 -26.99 -13.41 1.52
CA GLN A 240 -28.00 -12.44 1.95
C GLN A 240 -28.33 -11.39 0.88
N ARG A 241 -27.68 -11.49 -0.29
CA ARG A 241 -27.95 -10.70 -1.50
C ARG A 241 -28.82 -11.50 -2.45
#